data_243d62166df87bed3cfb7b831ae6ede0
#
_entry.id   243d62166df87bed3cfb7b831ae6ede0
#
_cell.length_a   1.000
_cell.length_b   1.000
_cell.length_c   1.000
_cell.angle_alpha   90.00
_cell.angle_beta   90.00
_cell.angle_gamma   90.00
#
_symmetry.space_group_name_H-M   'P 1'
#
loop_
_entity.id
_entity.type
_entity.pdbx_description
1 polymer ?
#
loop_
_entity_poly.entity_id
_entity_poly.type
_entity_poly.pdbx_seq_one_letter_code
_entity_poly.pdbx_strand_id
1 'polypeptide(L)'
;MQGSLGASGDLVPLAHLSLPLVGMGEVEYKGKIISGKRLMSVMGWKPIELASKEGLALLNGTQNMAAFAVWALIQSHRLNEWADIIAAMSLDAYNGLVEPFTDAVHRVRPHKGQIETAAKMRELLEGSEIMEKPKSYVQDPYSFRCVPQVHGTVKDTMAYVESVIDIEINSATDNPTVCPDDDLIISAGNFHGEPIALPMDFLAIAMSELANISERRIYKLVSGTRGLPSFLVANPGVNSGFMITQYTAASVVSLNKSLCSPASVDSIPSCQGQEDHVSMGANAAIKLYKVVLNTERVLAIELFNATQALEFRRPLRSSSVIQEVFDRYRKDVPFIINDEVMYPYIQKSIDFLRK
;
A
#
# COMPACT_ATOMS: atom_id res chain seq x y z
N MET A 1 -9.60 -9.49 14.00
CA MET A 1 -8.98 -8.19 13.71
C MET A 1 -9.33 -7.08 14.72
N GLN A 2 -10.31 -7.24 15.59
CA GLN A 2 -10.71 -6.23 16.57
C GLN A 2 -10.50 -6.77 17.98
N GLY A 3 -10.50 -5.89 19.01
CA GLY A 3 -10.43 -6.27 20.41
C GLY A 3 -9.10 -5.94 21.10
N SER A 4 -8.16 -5.26 20.43
CA SER A 4 -6.95 -4.71 21.07
C SER A 4 -7.00 -3.19 21.12
N LEU A 5 -6.61 -2.64 22.27
CA LEU A 5 -6.35 -1.20 22.47
C LEU A 5 -4.86 -0.87 22.29
N GLY A 6 -4.02 -1.89 22.11
CA GLY A 6 -2.58 -1.76 22.28
C GLY A 6 -2.16 -1.61 23.76
N ALA A 7 -3.10 -1.89 24.69
CA ALA A 7 -2.85 -2.00 26.12
C ALA A 7 -2.24 -3.36 26.39
N SER A 8 -1.09 -3.43 27.04
CA SER A 8 -0.32 -4.67 27.23
C SER A 8 -0.06 -5.41 25.89
N GLY A 9 0.04 -4.68 24.81
CA GLY A 9 0.14 -5.19 23.45
C GLY A 9 -1.21 -5.64 22.86
N ASP A 10 -1.19 -6.72 22.09
CA ASP A 10 -2.32 -7.16 21.26
C ASP A 10 -3.25 -8.19 21.92
N LEU A 11 -3.20 -8.39 23.19
CA LEU A 11 -3.87 -9.41 24.03
C LEU A 11 -4.91 -10.30 23.32
N VAL A 12 -6.07 -9.76 22.96
CA VAL A 12 -7.20 -10.52 22.41
C VAL A 12 -6.89 -11.16 21.04
N PRO A 13 -6.34 -10.46 20.04
CA PRO A 13 -5.93 -11.07 18.79
C PRO A 13 -4.91 -12.20 18.96
N LEU A 14 -3.92 -12.02 19.85
CA LEU A 14 -2.90 -13.04 20.12
C LEU A 14 -3.48 -14.22 20.91
N ALA A 15 -4.44 -13.99 21.81
CA ALA A 15 -5.16 -15.06 22.47
C ALA A 15 -5.88 -15.95 21.44
N HIS A 16 -6.63 -15.36 20.52
CA HIS A 16 -7.30 -16.13 19.46
C HIS A 16 -6.33 -16.90 18.57
N LEU A 17 -5.15 -16.31 18.25
CA LEU A 17 -4.10 -16.98 17.50
C LEU A 17 -3.52 -18.18 18.26
N SER A 18 -3.42 -18.08 19.60
CA SER A 18 -2.76 -19.08 20.46
C SER A 18 -3.68 -20.21 20.91
N LEU A 19 -5.01 -19.98 20.98
CA LEU A 19 -5.98 -20.98 21.43
C LEU A 19 -5.86 -22.34 20.72
N PRO A 20 -5.63 -22.41 19.39
CA PRO A 20 -5.47 -23.69 18.71
C PRO A 20 -4.27 -24.51 19.19
N LEU A 21 -3.20 -23.89 19.71
CA LEU A 21 -2.03 -24.58 20.24
C LEU A 21 -2.36 -25.43 21.47
N VAL A 22 -3.35 -24.99 22.24
CA VAL A 22 -3.86 -25.70 23.43
C VAL A 22 -5.15 -26.50 23.14
N GLY A 23 -5.48 -26.69 21.86
CA GLY A 23 -6.65 -27.48 21.42
C GLY A 23 -7.99 -26.77 21.55
N MET A 24 -7.99 -25.45 21.71
CA MET A 24 -9.19 -24.60 21.86
C MET A 24 -9.43 -23.73 20.63
N GLY A 25 -10.46 -22.90 20.65
CA GLY A 25 -10.76 -21.95 19.58
C GLY A 25 -11.17 -22.60 18.27
N GLU A 26 -11.07 -21.83 17.18
CA GLU A 26 -11.44 -22.23 15.83
C GLU A 26 -10.33 -21.84 14.84
N VAL A 27 -10.20 -22.64 13.77
CA VAL A 27 -9.24 -22.39 12.69
C VAL A 27 -9.88 -22.66 11.33
N GLU A 28 -9.42 -21.97 10.31
CA GLU A 28 -9.72 -22.33 8.94
C GLU A 28 -8.72 -23.39 8.45
N TYR A 29 -9.23 -24.56 8.09
CA TYR A 29 -8.44 -25.65 7.55
C TYR A 29 -9.06 -26.14 6.24
N LYS A 30 -8.31 -26.03 5.13
CA LYS A 30 -8.76 -26.42 3.77
C LYS A 30 -10.12 -25.78 3.40
N GLY A 31 -10.28 -24.48 3.67
CA GLY A 31 -11.49 -23.72 3.36
C GLY A 31 -12.69 -23.99 4.28
N LYS A 32 -12.51 -24.70 5.42
CA LYS A 32 -13.56 -24.98 6.41
C LYS A 32 -13.13 -24.52 7.79
N ILE A 33 -14.06 -23.92 8.52
CA ILE A 33 -13.84 -23.59 9.94
C ILE A 33 -14.05 -24.86 10.76
N ILE A 34 -13.04 -25.24 11.54
CA ILE A 34 -13.05 -26.38 12.45
C ILE A 34 -12.56 -25.98 13.84
N SER A 35 -12.96 -26.70 14.88
CA SER A 35 -12.47 -26.46 16.24
C SER A 35 -10.99 -26.85 16.39
N GLY A 36 -10.27 -26.18 17.30
CA GLY A 36 -8.89 -26.51 17.66
C GLY A 36 -8.72 -27.99 18.06
N LYS A 37 -9.68 -28.55 18.82
CA LYS A 37 -9.70 -29.99 19.15
C LYS A 37 -9.75 -30.88 17.88
N ARG A 38 -10.55 -30.49 16.88
CA ARG A 38 -10.63 -31.23 15.62
C ARG A 38 -9.34 -31.10 14.82
N LEU A 39 -8.73 -29.89 14.81
CA LEU A 39 -7.43 -29.67 14.18
C LEU A 39 -6.37 -30.61 14.78
N MET A 40 -6.27 -30.66 16.11
CA MET A 40 -5.32 -31.54 16.81
C MET A 40 -5.50 -33.01 16.39
N SER A 41 -6.75 -33.48 16.32
CA SER A 41 -7.06 -34.84 15.87
C SER A 41 -6.65 -35.10 14.40
N VAL A 42 -6.90 -34.14 13.50
CA VAL A 42 -6.59 -34.27 12.06
C VAL A 42 -5.08 -34.25 11.82
N MET A 43 -4.34 -33.45 12.59
CA MET A 43 -2.88 -33.28 12.44
C MET A 43 -2.08 -34.30 13.24
N GLY A 44 -2.73 -35.11 14.10
CA GLY A 44 -2.05 -36.02 15.01
C GLY A 44 -1.26 -35.29 16.12
N TRP A 45 -1.62 -34.05 16.43
CA TRP A 45 -0.94 -33.24 17.43
C TRP A 45 -1.59 -33.42 18.82
N LYS A 46 -0.80 -33.17 19.86
CA LYS A 46 -1.29 -33.05 21.22
C LYS A 46 -1.37 -31.58 21.61
N PRO A 47 -2.37 -31.16 22.40
CA PRO A 47 -2.36 -29.82 22.97
C PRO A 47 -1.08 -29.56 23.76
N ILE A 48 -0.54 -28.35 23.65
CA ILE A 48 0.62 -27.93 24.43
C ILE A 48 0.16 -27.64 25.87
N GLU A 49 0.91 -28.16 26.83
CA GLU A 49 0.77 -27.77 28.24
C GLU A 49 1.74 -26.61 28.51
N LEU A 50 1.16 -25.45 28.87
CA LEU A 50 1.92 -24.24 29.07
C LEU A 50 2.62 -24.25 30.44
N ALA A 51 3.91 -23.97 30.46
CA ALA A 51 4.69 -23.74 31.67
C ALA A 51 4.45 -22.33 32.25
N SER A 52 5.10 -22.04 33.38
CA SER A 52 5.02 -20.73 34.02
C SER A 52 5.44 -19.61 33.06
N LYS A 53 4.66 -18.54 33.01
CA LYS A 53 4.80 -17.37 32.13
C LYS A 53 4.47 -17.60 30.64
N GLU A 54 4.51 -18.80 30.08
CA GLU A 54 4.29 -19.05 28.65
C GLU A 54 2.90 -18.58 28.17
N GLY A 55 1.86 -18.75 28.99
CA GLY A 55 0.53 -18.24 28.67
C GLY A 55 0.52 -16.71 28.45
N LEU A 56 1.17 -15.96 29.32
CA LEU A 56 1.27 -14.51 29.19
C LEU A 56 2.17 -14.12 28.03
N ALA A 57 3.28 -14.81 27.81
CA ALA A 57 4.22 -14.55 26.69
C ALA A 57 3.55 -14.74 25.32
N LEU A 58 2.55 -15.59 25.19
CA LEU A 58 1.77 -15.79 23.97
C LEU A 58 0.77 -14.65 23.68
N LEU A 59 0.42 -13.83 24.66
CA LEU A 59 -0.64 -12.82 24.54
C LEU A 59 -0.11 -11.39 24.63
N ASN A 60 0.94 -11.20 25.41
CA ASN A 60 1.46 -9.89 25.78
C ASN A 60 2.56 -9.47 24.79
N GLY A 61 2.30 -8.42 24.04
CA GLY A 61 3.26 -7.90 23.05
C GLY A 61 2.60 -7.43 21.77
N THR A 62 3.41 -7.02 20.82
CA THR A 62 3.02 -6.27 19.62
C THR A 62 2.95 -7.13 18.35
N GLN A 63 3.00 -8.44 18.47
CA GLN A 63 3.20 -9.36 17.34
C GLN A 63 2.08 -9.29 16.29
N ASN A 64 0.82 -9.06 16.70
CA ASN A 64 -0.27 -8.94 15.74
C ASN A 64 -0.17 -7.63 14.94
N MET A 65 0.05 -6.49 15.59
CA MET A 65 0.24 -5.22 14.89
C MET A 65 1.54 -5.21 14.06
N ALA A 66 2.61 -5.85 14.54
CA ALA A 66 3.85 -6.03 13.79
C ALA A 66 3.66 -6.87 12.53
N ALA A 67 2.86 -7.94 12.58
CA ALA A 67 2.54 -8.74 11.40
C ALA A 67 1.80 -7.93 10.31
N PHE A 68 0.85 -7.07 10.71
CA PHE A 68 0.20 -6.13 9.78
C PHE A 68 1.18 -5.11 9.21
N ALA A 69 2.08 -4.57 10.04
CA ALA A 69 3.08 -3.59 9.62
C ALA A 69 4.06 -4.18 8.59
N VAL A 70 4.58 -5.39 8.84
CA VAL A 70 5.46 -6.12 7.90
C VAL A 70 4.74 -6.38 6.58
N TRP A 71 3.51 -6.91 6.63
CA TRP A 71 2.72 -7.15 5.43
C TRP A 71 2.50 -5.86 4.64
N ALA A 72 2.10 -4.79 5.32
CA ALA A 72 1.84 -3.51 4.69
C ALA A 72 3.10 -2.92 4.06
N LEU A 73 4.26 -3.00 4.72
CA LEU A 73 5.54 -2.53 4.19
C LEU A 73 5.95 -3.28 2.93
N ILE A 74 5.88 -4.62 2.92
CA ILE A 74 6.18 -5.45 1.74
C ILE A 74 5.26 -5.06 0.56
N GLN A 75 3.95 -4.90 0.81
CA GLN A 75 3.04 -4.47 -0.24
C GLN A 75 3.32 -3.04 -0.70
N SER A 76 3.70 -2.14 0.21
CA SER A 76 4.01 -0.75 -0.11
C SER A 76 5.24 -0.63 -1.03
N HIS A 77 6.30 -1.41 -0.78
CA HIS A 77 7.46 -1.48 -1.69
C HIS A 77 7.04 -1.89 -3.10
N ARG A 78 6.33 -3.00 -3.23
CA ARG A 78 5.82 -3.47 -4.52
C ARG A 78 4.95 -2.42 -5.22
N LEU A 79 4.03 -1.79 -4.50
CA LEU A 79 3.13 -0.78 -5.07
C LEU A 79 3.86 0.51 -5.44
N ASN A 80 4.91 0.88 -4.73
CA ASN A 80 5.72 2.04 -5.08
C ASN A 80 6.52 1.82 -6.37
N GLU A 81 7.06 0.62 -6.60
CA GLU A 81 7.71 0.27 -7.86
C GLU A 81 6.71 0.35 -9.03
N TRP A 82 5.53 -0.23 -8.87
CA TRP A 82 4.47 -0.14 -9.87
C TRP A 82 4.02 1.31 -10.10
N ALA A 83 3.95 2.13 -9.05
CA ALA A 83 3.53 3.52 -9.16
C ALA A 83 4.46 4.33 -10.09
N ASP A 84 5.78 4.11 -10.02
CA ASP A 84 6.74 4.78 -10.91
C ASP A 84 6.54 4.34 -12.37
N ILE A 85 6.36 3.04 -12.62
CA ILE A 85 6.12 2.49 -13.96
C ILE A 85 4.81 3.03 -14.54
N ILE A 86 3.74 3.01 -13.75
CA ILE A 86 2.42 3.48 -14.17
C ILE A 86 2.42 4.99 -14.40
N ALA A 87 3.12 5.75 -13.55
CA ALA A 87 3.27 7.19 -13.74
C ALA A 87 4.02 7.53 -15.03
N ALA A 88 5.09 6.79 -15.36
CA ALA A 88 5.81 6.95 -16.62
C ALA A 88 4.93 6.60 -17.83
N MET A 89 4.18 5.48 -17.75
CA MET A 89 3.21 5.12 -18.79
C MET A 89 2.11 6.17 -18.96
N SER A 90 1.59 6.71 -17.85
CA SER A 90 0.60 7.79 -17.87
C SER A 90 1.14 9.08 -18.46
N LEU A 91 2.40 9.43 -18.15
CA LEU A 91 3.07 10.61 -18.70
C LEU A 91 3.26 10.48 -20.21
N ASP A 92 3.71 9.32 -20.67
CA ASP A 92 3.88 9.00 -22.09
C ASP A 92 2.52 9.09 -22.81
N ALA A 93 1.50 8.43 -22.28
CA ALA A 93 0.13 8.49 -22.80
C ALA A 93 -0.43 9.92 -22.81
N TYR A 94 -0.12 10.73 -21.80
CA TYR A 94 -0.53 12.14 -21.72
C TYR A 94 0.25 13.04 -22.70
N ASN A 95 1.32 12.52 -23.31
CA ASN A 95 2.27 13.27 -24.13
C ASN A 95 2.95 14.38 -23.31
N GLY A 96 3.45 14.03 -22.13
CA GLY A 96 4.03 14.96 -21.17
C GLY A 96 5.48 15.33 -21.47
N LEU A 97 6.14 15.97 -20.50
CA LEU A 97 7.51 16.51 -20.59
C LEU A 97 8.47 15.71 -19.69
N VAL A 98 9.67 15.43 -20.17
CA VAL A 98 10.72 14.74 -19.39
C VAL A 98 11.61 15.71 -18.62
N GLU A 99 11.65 16.98 -18.98
CA GLU A 99 12.50 18.01 -18.39
C GLU A 99 12.35 18.15 -16.86
N PRO A 100 11.14 17.99 -16.27
CA PRO A 100 10.99 18.03 -14.80
C PRO A 100 11.80 16.99 -14.05
N PHE A 101 12.24 15.93 -14.71
CA PHE A 101 13.03 14.84 -14.11
C PHE A 101 14.55 15.02 -14.27
N THR A 102 15.00 16.14 -14.85
CA THR A 102 16.42 16.45 -15.04
C THR A 102 17.17 16.47 -13.70
N ASP A 103 18.30 15.78 -13.63
CA ASP A 103 19.10 15.60 -12.43
C ASP A 103 19.43 16.91 -11.69
N ALA A 104 19.77 17.97 -12.44
CA ALA A 104 20.09 19.28 -11.87
C ALA A 104 18.96 19.86 -11.00
N VAL A 105 17.70 19.59 -11.35
CA VAL A 105 16.52 20.05 -10.58
C VAL A 105 16.49 19.40 -9.19
N HIS A 106 16.88 18.13 -9.09
CA HIS A 106 16.77 17.35 -7.86
C HIS A 106 18.01 17.48 -6.97
N ARG A 107 19.18 17.77 -7.54
CA ARG A 107 20.40 18.04 -6.75
C ARG A 107 20.34 19.29 -5.89
N VAL A 108 19.54 20.30 -6.29
CA VAL A 108 19.37 21.53 -5.51
C VAL A 108 18.33 21.40 -4.38
N ARG A 109 17.60 20.29 -4.36
CA ARG A 109 16.67 19.90 -3.28
C ARG A 109 16.84 18.40 -2.98
N PRO A 110 17.91 18.00 -2.28
CA PRO A 110 18.44 16.64 -2.30
C PRO A 110 17.75 15.67 -1.33
N HIS A 111 16.42 15.56 -1.38
CA HIS A 111 15.71 14.45 -0.73
C HIS A 111 16.04 13.15 -1.47
N LYS A 112 16.41 12.12 -0.74
CA LYS A 112 16.88 10.85 -1.31
C LYS A 112 15.86 10.21 -2.25
N GLY A 113 14.65 10.00 -1.77
CA GLY A 113 13.57 9.41 -2.57
C GLY A 113 13.19 10.25 -3.80
N GLN A 114 13.28 11.60 -3.71
CA GLN A 114 13.04 12.49 -4.85
C GLN A 114 14.08 12.29 -5.95
N ILE A 115 15.38 12.18 -5.61
CA ILE A 115 16.47 11.94 -6.55
C ILE A 115 16.30 10.57 -7.21
N GLU A 116 16.03 9.53 -6.40
CA GLU A 116 15.84 8.16 -6.88
C GLU A 116 14.64 8.07 -7.86
N THR A 117 13.52 8.69 -7.50
CA THR A 117 12.32 8.69 -8.35
C THR A 117 12.56 9.44 -9.66
N ALA A 118 13.24 10.58 -9.63
CA ALA A 118 13.57 11.31 -10.86
C ALA A 118 14.50 10.51 -11.78
N ALA A 119 15.49 9.82 -11.22
CA ALA A 119 16.36 8.92 -11.97
C ALA A 119 15.56 7.77 -12.59
N LYS A 120 14.68 7.15 -11.82
CA LYS A 120 13.81 6.06 -12.30
C LYS A 120 12.86 6.51 -13.41
N MET A 121 12.28 7.70 -13.32
CA MET A 121 11.43 8.26 -14.38
C MET A 121 12.21 8.47 -15.68
N ARG A 122 13.46 8.97 -15.63
CA ARG A 122 14.31 9.10 -16.82
C ARG A 122 14.61 7.75 -17.46
N GLU A 123 14.99 6.75 -16.65
CA GLU A 123 15.24 5.38 -17.11
C GLU A 123 14.00 4.78 -17.79
N LEU A 124 12.83 4.89 -17.17
CA LEU A 124 11.59 4.34 -17.69
C LEU A 124 11.13 4.97 -19.00
N LEU A 125 11.49 6.23 -19.28
CA LEU A 125 11.07 6.98 -20.46
C LEU A 125 12.13 6.99 -21.57
N GLU A 126 13.32 6.46 -21.34
CA GLU A 126 14.42 6.45 -22.31
C GLU A 126 14.03 5.71 -23.59
N GLY A 127 14.22 6.37 -24.74
CA GLY A 127 13.89 5.82 -26.06
C GLY A 127 12.40 5.80 -26.40
N SER A 128 11.56 6.54 -25.68
CA SER A 128 10.15 6.73 -26.07
C SER A 128 10.03 7.66 -27.26
N GLU A 129 9.50 7.18 -28.38
CA GLU A 129 9.21 7.98 -29.58
C GLU A 129 8.20 9.11 -29.29
N ILE A 130 7.35 8.93 -28.26
CA ILE A 130 6.39 9.94 -27.83
C ILE A 130 7.11 11.07 -27.10
N MET A 131 8.08 10.75 -26.24
CA MET A 131 8.87 11.75 -25.50
C MET A 131 9.79 12.54 -26.42
N GLU A 132 10.35 11.95 -27.47
CA GLU A 132 11.24 12.59 -28.42
C GLU A 132 10.55 13.63 -29.31
N LYS A 133 9.21 13.61 -29.41
CA LYS A 133 8.48 14.59 -30.23
C LYS A 133 8.54 15.99 -29.62
N PRO A 134 8.72 17.03 -30.46
CA PRO A 134 8.61 18.42 -29.99
C PRO A 134 7.26 18.69 -29.29
N LYS A 135 7.31 19.42 -28.20
CA LYS A 135 6.12 19.79 -27.41
C LYS A 135 5.82 21.30 -27.56
N SER A 136 4.57 21.67 -27.66
CA SER A 136 4.12 23.05 -27.82
C SER A 136 3.71 23.74 -26.52
N TYR A 137 3.90 23.09 -25.37
CA TYR A 137 3.51 23.56 -24.05
C TYR A 137 4.71 23.66 -23.11
N VAL A 138 4.61 24.58 -22.15
CA VAL A 138 5.73 24.94 -21.26
C VAL A 138 5.84 23.98 -20.08
N GLN A 139 4.72 23.43 -19.59
CA GLN A 139 4.70 22.62 -18.38
C GLN A 139 3.51 21.67 -18.35
N ASP A 140 3.67 20.58 -17.57
CA ASP A 140 2.63 19.63 -17.27
C ASP A 140 1.89 19.97 -15.96
N PRO A 141 0.68 19.44 -15.74
CA PRO A 141 0.04 19.45 -14.44
C PRO A 141 0.93 18.83 -13.35
N TYR A 142 0.71 19.23 -12.10
CA TYR A 142 1.52 18.78 -10.96
C TYR A 142 1.50 17.25 -10.79
N SER A 143 0.39 16.59 -11.11
CA SER A 143 0.28 15.13 -11.01
C SER A 143 1.25 14.36 -11.90
N PHE A 144 1.82 15.01 -12.92
CA PHE A 144 2.89 14.47 -13.76
C PHE A 144 4.26 15.03 -13.37
N ARG A 145 4.43 16.36 -13.34
CA ARG A 145 5.76 16.96 -13.12
C ARG A 145 6.27 16.86 -11.68
N CYS A 146 5.39 16.64 -10.69
CA CYS A 146 5.75 16.50 -9.28
C CYS A 146 5.80 15.03 -8.81
N VAL A 147 5.85 14.06 -9.73
CA VAL A 147 6.06 12.64 -9.40
C VAL A 147 7.28 12.44 -8.50
N PRO A 148 8.46 13.02 -8.76
CA PRO A 148 9.62 12.83 -7.90
C PRO A 148 9.40 13.33 -6.47
N GLN A 149 8.71 14.44 -6.28
CA GLN A 149 8.46 15.01 -4.96
C GLN A 149 7.50 14.15 -4.14
N VAL A 150 6.44 13.64 -4.77
CA VAL A 150 5.40 12.87 -4.07
C VAL A 150 5.83 11.41 -3.88
N HIS A 151 6.17 10.69 -4.94
CA HIS A 151 6.62 9.30 -4.84
C HIS A 151 7.90 9.18 -4.02
N GLY A 152 8.82 10.17 -4.16
CA GLY A 152 10.05 10.21 -3.38
C GLY A 152 9.81 10.36 -1.89
N THR A 153 8.85 11.22 -1.48
CA THR A 153 8.48 11.35 -0.06
C THR A 153 7.89 10.05 0.48
N VAL A 154 7.14 9.31 -0.34
CA VAL A 154 6.63 7.97 0.06
C VAL A 154 7.80 7.02 0.31
N LYS A 155 8.83 6.99 -0.57
CA LYS A 155 10.04 6.16 -0.39
C LYS A 155 10.79 6.52 0.88
N ASP A 156 10.99 7.82 1.15
CA ASP A 156 11.69 8.29 2.36
C ASP A 156 10.90 7.89 3.62
N THR A 157 9.56 7.97 3.60
CA THR A 157 8.69 7.52 4.69
C THR A 157 8.77 6.01 4.89
N MET A 158 8.74 5.23 3.80
CA MET A 158 8.87 3.76 3.86
C MET A 158 10.21 3.35 4.49
N ALA A 159 11.31 4.00 4.11
CA ALA A 159 12.63 3.71 4.68
C ALA A 159 12.69 3.96 6.20
N TYR A 160 12.05 5.03 6.68
CA TYR A 160 11.90 5.27 8.13
C TYR A 160 11.08 4.16 8.80
N VAL A 161 9.92 3.83 8.25
CA VAL A 161 9.02 2.79 8.80
C VAL A 161 9.72 1.44 8.84
N GLU A 162 10.44 1.07 7.77
CA GLU A 162 11.24 -0.15 7.68
C GLU A 162 12.26 -0.23 8.81
N SER A 163 13.00 0.84 9.07
CA SER A 163 13.99 0.88 10.15
C SER A 163 13.40 0.63 11.54
N VAL A 164 12.16 1.04 11.77
CA VAL A 164 11.46 0.78 13.04
C VAL A 164 10.93 -0.65 13.11
N ILE A 165 10.34 -1.14 12.01
CA ILE A 165 9.82 -2.51 11.95
C ILE A 165 10.93 -3.54 12.13
N ASP A 166 12.11 -3.31 11.55
CA ASP A 166 13.28 -4.20 11.68
C ASP A 166 13.71 -4.35 13.14
N ILE A 167 13.64 -3.29 13.93
CA ILE A 167 13.90 -3.35 15.36
C ILE A 167 12.79 -4.13 16.07
N GLU A 168 11.54 -3.81 15.79
CA GLU A 168 10.38 -4.37 16.49
C GLU A 168 10.26 -5.89 16.34
N ILE A 169 10.45 -6.41 15.12
CA ILE A 169 10.36 -7.86 14.86
C ILE A 169 11.48 -8.69 15.47
N ASN A 170 12.55 -8.02 15.95
CA ASN A 170 13.69 -8.62 16.64
C ASN A 170 13.71 -8.30 18.14
N SER A 171 12.62 -7.74 18.67
CA SER A 171 12.53 -7.29 20.05
C SER A 171 11.72 -8.24 20.94
N ALA A 172 12.05 -8.26 22.23
CA ALA A 172 11.19 -8.85 23.26
C ALA A 172 10.17 -7.82 23.73
N THR A 173 8.90 -8.03 23.37
CA THR A 173 7.81 -7.08 23.56
C THR A 173 6.79 -7.53 24.60
N ASP A 174 7.15 -8.42 25.52
CA ASP A 174 6.28 -8.92 26.57
C ASP A 174 6.55 -8.28 27.96
N ASN A 175 5.76 -8.65 28.96
CA ASN A 175 5.90 -8.24 30.34
C ASN A 175 5.44 -9.37 31.29
N PRO A 176 6.15 -9.64 32.38
CA PRO A 176 7.43 -9.06 32.78
C PRO A 176 8.57 -9.50 31.84
N THR A 177 9.52 -8.62 31.60
CA THR A 177 10.71 -8.90 30.81
C THR A 177 11.67 -9.78 31.60
N VAL A 178 12.14 -10.87 31.01
CA VAL A 178 13.13 -11.78 31.61
C VAL A 178 14.47 -11.54 30.95
N CYS A 179 15.45 -11.15 31.75
CA CYS A 179 16.85 -10.91 31.34
C CYS A 179 17.75 -11.96 31.99
N PRO A 180 17.96 -13.14 31.36
CA PRO A 180 18.69 -14.24 32.00
C PRO A 180 20.14 -13.91 32.31
N ASP A 181 20.79 -13.14 31.45
CA ASP A 181 22.23 -12.79 31.60
C ASP A 181 22.49 -11.86 32.81
N ASP A 182 21.45 -11.09 33.19
CA ASP A 182 21.50 -10.17 34.32
C ASP A 182 20.84 -10.75 35.59
N ASP A 183 20.29 -11.95 35.53
CA ASP A 183 19.49 -12.61 36.58
C ASP A 183 18.32 -11.71 37.05
N LEU A 184 17.62 -11.07 36.08
CA LEU A 184 16.56 -10.11 36.35
C LEU A 184 15.22 -10.52 35.74
N ILE A 185 14.14 -10.27 36.51
CA ILE A 185 12.74 -10.31 36.03
C ILE A 185 12.10 -8.99 36.40
N ILE A 186 11.74 -8.18 35.40
CA ILE A 186 11.30 -6.81 35.62
C ILE A 186 9.94 -6.56 34.94
N SER A 187 8.98 -6.03 35.72
CA SER A 187 7.75 -5.45 35.13
C SER A 187 8.08 -4.12 34.49
N ALA A 188 7.91 -4.02 33.18
CA ALA A 188 8.26 -2.87 32.37
C ALA A 188 7.20 -2.61 31.28
N GLY A 189 7.49 -1.76 30.30
CA GLY A 189 6.55 -1.27 29.29
C GLY A 189 6.84 -1.75 27.85
N ASN A 190 7.63 -2.79 27.64
CA ASN A 190 8.02 -3.21 26.28
C ASN A 190 6.83 -3.73 25.42
N PHE A 191 5.71 -4.02 26.05
CA PHE A 191 4.45 -4.34 25.36
C PHE A 191 3.78 -3.11 24.74
N HIS A 192 4.19 -1.88 25.06
CA HIS A 192 3.52 -0.68 24.59
C HIS A 192 3.70 -0.51 23.08
N GLY A 193 2.59 -0.50 22.34
CA GLY A 193 2.61 -0.51 20.89
C GLY A 193 2.93 0.83 20.21
N GLU A 194 3.18 1.92 20.97
CA GLU A 194 3.40 3.26 20.39
C GLU A 194 4.58 3.33 19.40
N PRO A 195 5.73 2.66 19.65
CA PRO A 195 6.84 2.68 18.71
C PRO A 195 6.48 2.20 17.30
N ILE A 196 5.48 1.32 17.17
CA ILE A 196 5.02 0.80 15.88
C ILE A 196 3.71 1.45 15.41
N ALA A 197 2.87 1.97 16.32
CA ALA A 197 1.60 2.62 15.98
C ALA A 197 1.81 3.90 15.15
N LEU A 198 2.71 4.78 15.58
CA LEU A 198 3.07 6.01 14.86
C LEU A 198 3.59 5.73 13.43
N PRO A 199 4.60 4.85 13.23
CA PRO A 199 5.06 4.51 11.88
C PRO A 199 3.98 3.93 10.98
N MET A 200 3.03 3.15 11.52
CA MET A 200 1.91 2.64 10.75
C MET A 200 0.96 3.75 10.27
N ASP A 201 0.67 4.74 11.11
CA ASP A 201 -0.11 5.91 10.68
C ASP A 201 0.66 6.75 9.65
N PHE A 202 1.98 6.91 9.79
CA PHE A 202 2.81 7.61 8.79
C PHE A 202 2.80 6.89 7.44
N LEU A 203 2.92 5.56 7.44
CA LEU A 203 2.85 4.77 6.22
C LEU A 203 1.45 4.83 5.57
N ALA A 204 0.38 4.85 6.37
CA ALA A 204 -0.97 5.01 5.86
C ALA A 204 -1.14 6.37 5.14
N ILE A 205 -0.62 7.46 5.70
CA ILE A 205 -0.64 8.78 5.07
C ILE A 205 0.17 8.77 3.77
N ALA A 206 1.38 8.20 3.77
CA ALA A 206 2.23 8.13 2.59
C ALA A 206 1.57 7.34 1.45
N MET A 207 1.02 6.17 1.74
CA MET A 207 0.33 5.34 0.74
C MET A 207 -0.96 5.99 0.23
N SER A 208 -1.65 6.77 1.06
CA SER A 208 -2.80 7.56 0.63
C SER A 208 -2.41 8.65 -0.36
N GLU A 209 -1.27 9.34 -0.15
CA GLU A 209 -0.77 10.34 -1.10
C GLU A 209 -0.32 9.72 -2.42
N LEU A 210 0.26 8.52 -2.40
CA LEU A 210 0.58 7.78 -3.62
C LEU A 210 -0.69 7.50 -4.46
N ALA A 211 -1.77 7.08 -3.79
CA ALA A 211 -3.07 6.88 -4.43
C ALA A 211 -3.68 8.22 -4.90
N ASN A 212 -3.52 9.30 -4.14
CA ASN A 212 -4.08 10.61 -4.45
C ASN A 212 -3.48 11.18 -5.74
N ILE A 213 -2.16 11.19 -5.87
CA ILE A 213 -1.51 11.68 -7.11
C ILE A 213 -1.84 10.78 -8.32
N SER A 214 -1.97 9.47 -8.12
CA SER A 214 -2.40 8.51 -9.13
C SER A 214 -3.79 8.86 -9.66
N GLU A 215 -4.77 9.09 -8.77
CA GLU A 215 -6.12 9.49 -9.15
C GLU A 215 -6.14 10.81 -9.95
N ARG A 216 -5.30 11.79 -9.59
CA ARG A 216 -5.17 13.03 -10.35
C ARG A 216 -4.66 12.79 -11.78
N ARG A 217 -3.78 11.81 -12.00
CA ARG A 217 -3.36 11.41 -13.35
C ARG A 217 -4.50 10.74 -14.12
N ILE A 218 -5.27 9.84 -13.48
CA ILE A 218 -6.47 9.25 -14.07
C ILE A 218 -7.42 10.34 -14.57
N TYR A 219 -7.73 11.34 -13.72
CA TYR A 219 -8.57 12.48 -14.10
C TYR A 219 -8.03 13.21 -15.35
N LYS A 220 -6.71 13.43 -15.44
CA LYS A 220 -6.10 14.09 -16.59
C LYS A 220 -6.18 13.25 -17.86
N LEU A 221 -6.00 11.94 -17.76
CA LEU A 221 -6.11 11.05 -18.92
C LEU A 221 -7.51 11.03 -19.52
N VAL A 222 -8.56 11.06 -18.69
CA VAL A 222 -9.96 11.02 -19.17
C VAL A 222 -10.52 12.39 -19.57
N SER A 223 -9.78 13.48 -19.36
CA SER A 223 -10.29 14.85 -19.52
C SER A 223 -10.31 15.38 -20.95
N GLY A 224 -9.95 14.58 -21.96
CA GLY A 224 -9.97 15.01 -23.37
C GLY A 224 -8.94 16.07 -23.71
N THR A 225 -7.78 16.08 -23.04
CA THR A 225 -6.70 17.05 -23.26
C THR A 225 -5.47 16.39 -23.89
N ARG A 226 -4.55 17.18 -24.38
CA ARG A 226 -3.29 16.72 -25.01
C ARG A 226 -3.51 15.76 -26.19
N GLY A 227 -4.61 15.91 -26.91
CA GLY A 227 -4.97 15.06 -28.06
C GLY A 227 -5.51 13.67 -27.70
N LEU A 228 -5.83 13.41 -26.44
CA LEU A 228 -6.62 12.26 -26.04
C LEU A 228 -8.09 12.55 -26.22
N PRO A 229 -8.93 11.56 -26.63
CA PRO A 229 -10.37 11.74 -26.65
C PRO A 229 -10.92 11.81 -25.21
N SER A 230 -12.02 12.57 -25.03
CA SER A 230 -12.73 12.59 -23.76
C SER A 230 -13.14 11.18 -23.36
N PHE A 231 -12.93 10.84 -22.09
CA PHE A 231 -13.23 9.54 -21.50
C PHE A 231 -12.53 8.33 -22.16
N LEU A 232 -11.45 8.57 -22.94
CA LEU A 232 -10.64 7.55 -23.60
C LEU A 232 -11.45 6.58 -24.50
N VAL A 233 -12.48 7.11 -25.18
CA VAL A 233 -13.30 6.36 -26.14
C VAL A 233 -13.43 7.13 -27.46
N ALA A 234 -13.64 6.41 -28.57
CA ALA A 234 -13.70 7.00 -29.90
C ALA A 234 -14.94 7.90 -30.11
N ASN A 235 -16.07 7.58 -29.47
CA ASN A 235 -17.35 8.30 -29.61
C ASN A 235 -17.86 8.75 -28.23
N PRO A 236 -17.22 9.78 -27.62
CA PRO A 236 -17.68 10.32 -26.33
C PRO A 236 -19.06 10.95 -26.50
N GLY A 237 -19.92 10.79 -25.48
CA GLY A 237 -21.30 11.25 -25.49
C GLY A 237 -22.29 10.12 -25.78
N VAL A 238 -22.00 9.23 -26.74
CA VAL A 238 -22.70 7.95 -26.90
C VAL A 238 -22.16 6.94 -25.91
N ASN A 239 -20.85 6.95 -25.69
CA ASN A 239 -20.17 6.14 -24.68
C ASN A 239 -19.73 7.02 -23.50
N SER A 240 -19.87 6.50 -22.29
CA SER A 240 -19.34 7.08 -21.04
C SER A 240 -17.86 6.72 -20.85
N GLY A 241 -17.41 5.62 -21.42
CA GLY A 241 -16.03 5.15 -21.43
C GLY A 241 -15.41 5.06 -20.03
N PHE A 242 -14.21 5.58 -19.88
CA PHE A 242 -13.44 5.54 -18.64
C PHE A 242 -13.83 6.62 -17.60
N MET A 243 -14.93 7.34 -17.80
CA MET A 243 -15.46 8.29 -16.80
C MET A 243 -15.71 7.57 -15.46
N ILE A 244 -16.34 6.39 -15.49
CA ILE A 244 -16.71 5.66 -14.28
C ILE A 244 -15.47 5.05 -13.56
N THR A 245 -14.41 4.73 -14.28
CA THR A 245 -13.15 4.29 -13.65
C THR A 245 -12.54 5.41 -12.79
N GLN A 246 -12.59 6.66 -13.27
CA GLN A 246 -12.16 7.82 -12.49
C GLN A 246 -13.07 8.05 -11.27
N TYR A 247 -14.36 7.91 -11.37
CA TYR A 247 -15.27 8.01 -10.22
C TYR A 247 -14.95 6.96 -9.15
N THR A 248 -14.65 5.73 -9.57
CA THR A 248 -14.25 4.66 -8.65
C THR A 248 -12.97 5.02 -7.94
N ALA A 249 -11.93 5.47 -8.66
CA ALA A 249 -10.66 5.88 -8.07
C ALA A 249 -10.84 7.06 -7.09
N ALA A 250 -11.60 8.09 -7.46
CA ALA A 250 -11.90 9.24 -6.62
C ALA A 250 -12.64 8.86 -5.33
N SER A 251 -13.60 7.94 -5.40
CA SER A 251 -14.32 7.41 -4.25
C SER A 251 -13.37 6.68 -3.27
N VAL A 252 -12.47 5.85 -3.80
CA VAL A 252 -11.49 5.11 -3.00
C VAL A 252 -10.50 6.05 -2.31
N VAL A 253 -10.00 7.07 -3.02
CA VAL A 253 -9.11 8.09 -2.43
C VAL A 253 -9.82 8.91 -1.37
N SER A 254 -11.09 9.25 -1.57
CA SER A 254 -11.90 9.93 -0.55
C SER A 254 -12.06 9.10 0.72
N LEU A 255 -12.24 7.78 0.59
CA LEU A 255 -12.27 6.86 1.73
C LEU A 255 -10.93 6.81 2.47
N ASN A 256 -9.80 6.79 1.75
CA ASN A 256 -8.46 6.80 2.35
C ASN A 256 -8.26 8.03 3.25
N LYS A 257 -8.78 9.18 2.88
CA LYS A 257 -8.72 10.40 3.69
C LYS A 257 -9.24 10.17 5.12
N SER A 258 -10.38 9.46 5.26
CA SER A 258 -10.93 9.13 6.58
C SER A 258 -10.08 8.08 7.32
N LEU A 259 -9.49 7.13 6.58
CA LEU A 259 -8.63 6.10 7.15
C LEU A 259 -7.27 6.65 7.61
N CYS A 260 -6.83 7.79 7.11
CA CYS A 260 -5.57 8.43 7.47
C CYS A 260 -5.66 9.36 8.70
N SER A 261 -6.83 9.49 9.34
CA SER A 261 -6.91 10.10 10.67
C SER A 261 -6.09 9.25 11.65
N PRO A 262 -5.02 9.78 12.30
CA PRO A 262 -4.13 8.93 13.09
C PRO A 262 -4.85 8.22 14.24
N ALA A 263 -4.61 6.94 14.42
CA ALA A 263 -5.12 6.19 15.56
C ALA A 263 -4.19 6.30 16.78
N SER A 264 -2.89 6.45 16.53
CA SER A 264 -1.85 6.57 17.55
C SER A 264 -1.94 7.81 18.43
N VAL A 265 -2.78 8.78 18.09
CA VAL A 265 -3.02 9.98 18.91
C VAL A 265 -4.20 9.82 19.87
N ASP A 266 -4.88 8.68 19.87
CA ASP A 266 -6.02 8.36 20.74
C ASP A 266 -5.57 7.49 21.91
N SER A 267 -6.13 7.72 23.08
CA SER A 267 -5.89 6.94 24.27
C SER A 267 -7.10 6.94 25.18
N ILE A 268 -7.35 5.82 25.85
CA ILE A 268 -8.37 5.66 26.89
C ILE A 268 -7.81 4.87 28.07
N PRO A 269 -8.23 5.15 29.31
CA PRO A 269 -7.84 4.32 30.45
C PRO A 269 -8.58 2.97 30.43
N SER A 270 -7.86 1.91 30.81
CA SER A 270 -8.41 0.59 31.03
C SER A 270 -7.82 -0.08 32.30
N CYS A 271 -8.22 -1.30 32.65
CA CYS A 271 -7.71 -2.04 33.79
C CYS A 271 -7.74 -1.22 35.12
N GLN A 272 -8.88 -0.59 35.43
CA GLN A 272 -9.07 0.27 36.62
C GLN A 272 -8.06 1.43 36.72
N GLY A 273 -7.58 1.95 35.56
CA GLY A 273 -6.63 3.06 35.47
C GLY A 273 -5.15 2.62 35.56
N GLN A 274 -4.85 1.33 35.65
CA GLN A 274 -3.48 0.85 35.58
C GLN A 274 -2.90 1.02 34.16
N GLU A 275 -3.75 0.87 33.15
CA GLU A 275 -3.44 1.11 31.75
C GLU A 275 -4.06 2.46 31.34
N ASP A 276 -3.49 3.56 31.80
CA ASP A 276 -4.01 4.93 31.65
C ASP A 276 -3.58 5.60 30.35
N HIS A 277 -2.63 5.00 29.64
CA HIS A 277 -2.19 5.38 28.31
C HIS A 277 -1.98 4.16 27.43
N VAL A 278 -2.60 4.12 26.25
CA VAL A 278 -2.56 3.00 25.30
C VAL A 278 -2.28 3.51 23.88
N SER A 279 -1.73 2.68 23.01
CA SER A 279 -1.23 3.09 21.69
C SER A 279 -2.28 3.11 20.58
N MET A 280 -3.40 2.41 20.74
CA MET A 280 -4.34 2.10 19.65
C MET A 280 -3.68 1.49 18.39
N GLY A 281 -2.51 0.84 18.55
CA GLY A 281 -1.71 0.32 17.46
C GLY A 281 -2.42 -0.69 16.58
N ALA A 282 -3.30 -1.53 17.15
CA ALA A 282 -4.13 -2.45 16.37
C ALA A 282 -5.11 -1.71 15.44
N ASN A 283 -5.62 -0.55 15.84
CA ASN A 283 -6.45 0.30 14.99
C ASN A 283 -5.63 0.94 13.87
N ALA A 284 -4.42 1.44 14.17
CA ALA A 284 -3.48 1.93 13.16
C ALA A 284 -3.16 0.84 12.12
N ALA A 285 -2.88 -0.38 12.57
CA ALA A 285 -2.60 -1.55 11.73
C ALA A 285 -3.74 -1.88 10.76
N ILE A 286 -4.97 -1.95 11.27
CA ILE A 286 -6.16 -2.26 10.45
C ILE A 286 -6.45 -1.16 9.43
N LYS A 287 -6.27 0.10 9.80
CA LYS A 287 -6.43 1.25 8.89
C LYS A 287 -5.39 1.22 7.78
N LEU A 288 -4.11 1.04 8.14
CA LEU A 288 -3.02 0.90 7.19
C LEU A 288 -3.28 -0.24 6.19
N TYR A 289 -3.67 -1.42 6.67
CA TYR A 289 -4.05 -2.55 5.81
C TYR A 289 -5.08 -2.15 4.74
N LYS A 290 -6.14 -1.43 5.15
CA LYS A 290 -7.19 -0.97 4.23
C LYS A 290 -6.67 0.07 3.23
N VAL A 291 -5.82 1.00 3.67
CA VAL A 291 -5.23 2.03 2.81
C VAL A 291 -4.34 1.41 1.76
N VAL A 292 -3.50 0.43 2.11
CA VAL A 292 -2.63 -0.28 1.16
C VAL A 292 -3.46 -1.00 0.09
N LEU A 293 -4.52 -1.72 0.47
CA LEU A 293 -5.43 -2.36 -0.49
C LEU A 293 -6.15 -1.34 -1.39
N ASN A 294 -6.52 -0.20 -0.86
CA ASN A 294 -7.15 0.87 -1.62
C ASN A 294 -6.16 1.51 -2.60
N THR A 295 -4.90 1.72 -2.18
CA THR A 295 -3.84 2.22 -3.05
C THR A 295 -3.58 1.25 -4.21
N GLU A 296 -3.54 -0.06 -3.97
CA GLU A 296 -3.45 -1.08 -5.01
C GLU A 296 -4.58 -0.95 -6.04
N ARG A 297 -5.82 -0.75 -5.58
CA ARG A 297 -6.98 -0.55 -6.47
C ARG A 297 -6.84 0.71 -7.34
N VAL A 298 -6.39 1.82 -6.77
CA VAL A 298 -6.22 3.08 -7.50
C VAL A 298 -5.12 2.96 -8.55
N LEU A 299 -3.98 2.37 -8.21
CA LEU A 299 -2.89 2.11 -9.15
C LEU A 299 -3.33 1.15 -10.28
N ALA A 300 -4.12 0.13 -9.96
CA ALA A 300 -4.67 -0.78 -10.97
C ALA A 300 -5.63 -0.06 -11.93
N ILE A 301 -6.43 0.88 -11.43
CA ILE A 301 -7.29 1.72 -12.27
C ILE A 301 -6.44 2.68 -13.11
N GLU A 302 -5.36 3.25 -12.57
CA GLU A 302 -4.45 4.08 -13.37
C GLU A 302 -3.80 3.27 -14.50
N LEU A 303 -3.30 2.07 -14.22
CA LEU A 303 -2.73 1.18 -15.22
C LEU A 303 -3.74 0.89 -16.35
N PHE A 304 -5.00 0.61 -16.01
CA PHE A 304 -6.07 0.39 -16.97
C PHE A 304 -6.32 1.63 -17.84
N ASN A 305 -6.40 2.82 -17.25
CA ASN A 305 -6.56 4.08 -17.96
C ASN A 305 -5.34 4.44 -18.81
N ALA A 306 -4.13 4.28 -18.28
CA ALA A 306 -2.88 4.61 -18.96
C ALA A 306 -2.66 3.74 -20.20
N THR A 307 -2.90 2.43 -20.09
CA THR A 307 -2.81 1.52 -21.24
C THR A 307 -3.86 1.83 -22.30
N GLN A 308 -5.09 2.17 -21.90
CA GLN A 308 -6.13 2.63 -22.82
C GLN A 308 -5.71 3.92 -23.55
N ALA A 309 -5.18 4.89 -22.80
CA ALA A 309 -4.74 6.17 -23.35
C ALA A 309 -3.53 6.01 -24.32
N LEU A 310 -2.63 5.07 -24.02
CA LEU A 310 -1.43 4.84 -24.84
C LEU A 310 -1.77 4.30 -26.23
N GLU A 311 -2.87 3.57 -26.42
CA GLU A 311 -3.34 3.13 -27.74
C GLU A 311 -3.64 4.32 -28.69
N PHE A 312 -4.13 5.44 -28.16
CA PHE A 312 -4.39 6.63 -28.98
C PHE A 312 -3.10 7.35 -29.44
N ARG A 313 -1.92 6.88 -28.98
CA ARG A 313 -0.62 7.37 -29.45
C ARG A 313 -0.06 6.58 -30.63
N ARG A 314 -0.64 5.43 -30.95
CA ARG A 314 -0.22 4.64 -32.12
C ARG A 314 -0.21 5.49 -33.41
N PRO A 315 0.79 5.30 -34.32
CA PRO A 315 1.78 4.20 -34.34
C PRO A 315 3.02 4.44 -33.47
N LEU A 316 3.15 5.57 -32.74
CA LEU A 316 4.28 5.82 -31.87
C LEU A 316 4.39 4.79 -30.76
N ARG A 317 5.62 4.45 -30.41
CA ARG A 317 5.93 3.48 -29.37
C ARG A 317 6.49 4.18 -28.14
N SER A 318 6.15 3.68 -26.98
CA SER A 318 6.77 4.03 -25.71
C SER A 318 8.19 3.43 -25.62
N SER A 319 8.89 3.69 -24.52
CA SER A 319 10.17 3.04 -24.21
C SER A 319 10.03 1.52 -24.21
N SER A 320 11.15 0.81 -24.37
CA SER A 320 11.15 -0.67 -24.39
C SER A 320 10.55 -1.28 -23.12
N VAL A 321 10.86 -0.70 -21.96
CA VAL A 321 10.36 -1.17 -20.65
C VAL A 321 8.84 -0.99 -20.53
N ILE A 322 8.34 0.21 -20.86
CA ILE A 322 6.90 0.49 -20.82
C ILE A 322 6.16 -0.34 -21.87
N GLN A 323 6.74 -0.53 -23.06
CA GLN A 323 6.12 -1.33 -24.10
C GLN A 323 6.03 -2.81 -23.70
N GLU A 324 7.03 -3.36 -23.02
CA GLU A 324 6.97 -4.74 -22.50
C GLU A 324 5.82 -4.91 -21.47
N VAL A 325 5.69 -3.98 -20.52
CA VAL A 325 4.59 -3.98 -19.54
C VAL A 325 3.24 -3.87 -20.26
N PHE A 326 3.14 -2.95 -21.22
CA PHE A 326 1.93 -2.77 -22.03
C PHE A 326 1.55 -4.05 -22.77
N ASP A 327 2.48 -4.69 -23.49
CA ASP A 327 2.23 -5.89 -24.30
C ASP A 327 1.84 -7.09 -23.41
N ARG A 328 2.44 -7.20 -22.21
CA ARG A 328 2.05 -8.21 -21.22
C ARG A 328 0.64 -7.97 -20.70
N TYR A 329 0.32 -6.73 -20.33
CA TYR A 329 -0.99 -6.36 -19.80
C TYR A 329 -2.11 -6.57 -20.82
N ARG A 330 -1.87 -6.24 -22.09
CA ARG A 330 -2.84 -6.41 -23.20
C ARG A 330 -3.21 -7.87 -23.50
N LYS A 331 -2.49 -8.85 -22.99
CA LYS A 331 -2.89 -10.26 -23.08
C LYS A 331 -4.13 -10.57 -22.25
N ASP A 332 -4.29 -9.89 -21.11
CA ASP A 332 -5.37 -10.13 -20.15
C ASP A 332 -6.50 -9.06 -20.25
N VAL A 333 -6.16 -7.83 -20.66
CA VAL A 333 -7.08 -6.69 -20.70
C VAL A 333 -7.07 -6.07 -22.11
N PRO A 334 -8.17 -6.17 -22.89
CA PRO A 334 -8.25 -5.67 -24.24
C PRO A 334 -8.36 -4.13 -24.30
N PHE A 335 -8.21 -3.55 -25.49
CA PHE A 335 -8.61 -2.18 -25.78
C PHE A 335 -10.14 -2.08 -25.78
N ILE A 336 -10.69 -1.13 -25.04
CA ILE A 336 -12.12 -0.93 -24.90
C ILE A 336 -12.59 0.07 -25.97
N ILE A 337 -13.47 -0.39 -26.87
CA ILE A 337 -13.99 0.42 -27.97
C ILE A 337 -15.33 1.06 -27.63
N ASN A 338 -16.22 0.32 -26.99
CA ASN A 338 -17.55 0.75 -26.58
C ASN A 338 -17.77 0.47 -25.10
N ASP A 339 -18.80 1.08 -24.52
CA ASP A 339 -19.17 0.81 -23.13
C ASP A 339 -19.46 -0.66 -22.88
N GLU A 340 -18.80 -1.21 -21.88
CA GLU A 340 -18.97 -2.57 -21.40
C GLU A 340 -18.74 -2.66 -19.89
N VAL A 341 -18.92 -3.86 -19.31
CA VAL A 341 -18.74 -4.07 -17.88
C VAL A 341 -17.24 -4.02 -17.53
N MET A 342 -16.80 -2.97 -16.83
CA MET A 342 -15.37 -2.68 -16.60
C MET A 342 -14.80 -3.29 -15.31
N TYR A 343 -15.62 -3.65 -14.31
CA TYR A 343 -15.07 -4.16 -13.03
C TYR A 343 -14.19 -5.43 -13.18
N PRO A 344 -14.46 -6.36 -14.13
CA PRO A 344 -13.58 -7.51 -14.31
C PRO A 344 -12.17 -7.12 -14.78
N TYR A 345 -12.06 -6.04 -15.58
CA TYR A 345 -10.76 -5.53 -16.03
C TYR A 345 -10.01 -4.82 -14.91
N ILE A 346 -10.70 -4.13 -14.02
CA ILE A 346 -10.10 -3.58 -12.80
C ILE A 346 -9.55 -4.72 -11.93
N GLN A 347 -10.30 -5.82 -11.77
CA GLN A 347 -9.82 -6.98 -11.02
C GLN A 347 -8.60 -7.63 -11.69
N LYS A 348 -8.62 -7.82 -13.02
CA LYS A 348 -7.45 -8.31 -13.77
C LYS A 348 -6.23 -7.39 -13.63
N SER A 349 -6.47 -6.07 -13.56
CA SER A 349 -5.40 -5.09 -13.32
C SER A 349 -4.78 -5.25 -11.93
N ILE A 350 -5.60 -5.46 -10.89
CA ILE A 350 -5.12 -5.77 -9.54
C ILE A 350 -4.29 -7.07 -9.56
N ASP A 351 -4.80 -8.12 -10.20
CA ASP A 351 -4.11 -9.40 -10.30
C ASP A 351 -2.79 -9.29 -11.09
N PHE A 352 -2.72 -8.39 -12.07
CA PHE A 352 -1.51 -8.08 -12.82
C PHE A 352 -0.44 -7.43 -11.93
N LEU A 353 -0.81 -6.48 -11.06
CA LEU A 353 0.11 -5.84 -10.13
C LEU A 353 0.67 -6.83 -9.07
N ARG A 354 0.02 -7.94 -8.85
CA ARG A 354 0.41 -8.97 -7.87
C ARG A 354 1.35 -10.05 -8.43
N LYS A 355 1.51 -10.10 -9.75
CA LYS A 355 2.43 -11.02 -10.46
C LYS A 355 3.85 -10.45 -10.53
#